data_2f5ee0e9efd02be5333ad41674f8a530
#
_entry.id   2f5ee0e9efd02be5333ad41674f8a530
#
_cell.length_a   1.000
_cell.length_b   1.000
_cell.length_c   1.000
_cell.angle_alpha   90.00
_cell.angle_beta   90.00
_cell.angle_gamma   90.00
#
_symmetry.space_group_name_H-M   'P 1'
#
loop_
_entity.id
_entity.type
_entity.pdbx_description
1 polymer ?
#
loop_
_entity_poly.entity_id
_entity_poly.type
_entity_poly.pdbx_seq_one_letter_code
_entity_poly.pdbx_strand_id
1 'polypeptide(L)'
;MNLRNIFALGLALIAGSAMAADGKAIYDANCAACHQPDGAGAVGLAPPLLGTLGKRVATPAGRQYVPGVVITGMAGKLVSKGVTYTGIMPSWQQFSDEELAGVVNYVLTTYNATELQPGHQPFTAAEFAQMREKKPAGKDLKAWRAESE
;
A
#
# COMPACT_ATOMS: atom_id res chain seq x y z
N MET A 1 -23.44 61.58 -0.58
CA MET A 1 -23.94 60.18 -0.71
C MET A 1 -22.94 59.38 -1.52
N ASN A 2 -22.05 58.66 -0.87
CA ASN A 2 -21.02 57.86 -1.54
C ASN A 2 -21.35 56.37 -1.40
N LEU A 3 -21.81 55.77 -2.48
CA LEU A 3 -21.96 54.30 -2.59
C LEU A 3 -20.58 53.73 -2.90
N ARG A 4 -20.00 53.08 -1.92
CA ARG A 4 -18.78 52.25 -2.12
C ARG A 4 -19.22 50.85 -2.49
N ASN A 5 -19.08 50.51 -3.76
CA ASN A 5 -19.27 49.16 -4.27
C ASN A 5 -18.19 48.23 -3.68
N ILE A 6 -18.61 47.31 -2.81
CA ILE A 6 -17.77 46.21 -2.34
C ILE A 6 -17.97 45.05 -3.33
N PHE A 7 -17.03 44.88 -4.25
CA PHE A 7 -16.91 43.67 -5.06
C PHE A 7 -16.35 42.56 -4.15
N ALA A 8 -17.22 41.68 -3.66
CA ALA A 8 -16.79 40.45 -3.01
C ALA A 8 -16.37 39.45 -4.11
N LEU A 9 -15.06 39.26 -4.30
CA LEU A 9 -14.52 38.26 -5.18
C LEU A 9 -14.66 36.90 -4.49
N GLY A 10 -15.66 36.14 -4.86
CA GLY A 10 -15.88 34.78 -4.39
C GLY A 10 -14.80 33.86 -4.98
N LEU A 11 -13.83 33.45 -4.16
CA LEU A 11 -12.84 32.41 -4.51
C LEU A 11 -13.54 31.05 -4.46
N ALA A 12 -14.00 30.55 -5.62
CA ALA A 12 -14.53 29.21 -5.75
C ALA A 12 -13.37 28.21 -5.56
N LEU A 13 -13.29 27.57 -4.40
CA LEU A 13 -12.45 26.40 -4.17
C LEU A 13 -12.99 25.26 -5.05
N ILE A 14 -12.34 25.02 -6.17
CA ILE A 14 -12.55 23.80 -6.95
C ILE A 14 -11.90 22.67 -6.14
N ALA A 15 -12.68 21.99 -5.31
CA ALA A 15 -12.28 20.72 -4.73
C ALA A 15 -12.17 19.72 -5.88
N GLY A 16 -10.96 19.54 -6.41
CA GLY A 16 -10.66 18.46 -7.34
C GLY A 16 -10.97 17.14 -6.65
N SER A 17 -12.00 16.43 -7.14
CA SER A 17 -12.22 15.04 -6.74
C SER A 17 -10.99 14.26 -7.18
N ALA A 18 -10.10 13.93 -6.24
CA ALA A 18 -9.04 12.95 -6.48
C ALA A 18 -9.77 11.64 -6.86
N MET A 19 -9.74 11.29 -8.13
CA MET A 19 -10.20 9.98 -8.58
C MET A 19 -9.35 8.97 -7.84
N ALA A 20 -9.97 8.15 -7.00
CA ALA A 20 -9.29 7.05 -6.36
C ALA A 20 -8.69 6.17 -7.47
N ALA A 21 -7.37 5.94 -7.42
CA ALA A 21 -6.71 5.08 -8.41
C ALA A 21 -7.38 3.71 -8.42
N ASP A 22 -7.59 3.14 -9.61
CA ASP A 22 -8.16 1.78 -9.73
C ASP A 22 -7.13 0.74 -9.26
N GLY A 23 -7.14 0.48 -7.94
CA GLY A 23 -6.24 -0.46 -7.31
C GLY A 23 -6.35 -1.88 -7.87
N LYS A 24 -7.54 -2.28 -8.34
CA LYS A 24 -7.74 -3.57 -9.00
C LYS A 24 -7.01 -3.64 -10.33
N ALA A 25 -7.17 -2.64 -11.19
CA ALA A 25 -6.50 -2.62 -12.48
C ALA A 25 -4.97 -2.63 -12.33
N ILE A 26 -4.43 -1.89 -11.34
CA ILE A 26 -3.00 -1.90 -11.04
C ILE A 26 -2.56 -3.27 -10.55
N TYR A 27 -3.32 -3.90 -9.66
CA TYR A 27 -3.03 -5.25 -9.15
C TYR A 27 -2.99 -6.27 -10.29
N ASP A 28 -4.01 -6.32 -11.11
CA ASP A 28 -4.13 -7.28 -12.21
C ASP A 28 -2.98 -7.15 -13.21
N ALA A 29 -2.59 -5.92 -13.53
CA ALA A 29 -1.53 -5.65 -14.50
C ALA A 29 -0.10 -5.90 -13.98
N ASN A 30 0.14 -5.74 -12.66
CA ASN A 30 1.51 -5.65 -12.14
C ASN A 30 1.82 -6.65 -11.02
N CYS A 31 0.83 -7.06 -10.23
CA CYS A 31 1.04 -7.85 -9.01
C CYS A 31 0.58 -9.31 -9.19
N ALA A 32 -0.51 -9.51 -9.95
CA ALA A 32 -1.15 -10.81 -10.11
C ALA A 32 -0.26 -11.86 -10.79
N ALA A 33 0.68 -11.47 -11.62
CA ALA A 33 1.61 -12.39 -12.26
C ALA A 33 2.41 -13.23 -11.24
N CYS A 34 2.74 -12.65 -10.08
CA CYS A 34 3.48 -13.33 -9.01
C CYS A 34 2.56 -13.72 -7.85
N HIS A 35 1.69 -12.80 -7.42
CA HIS A 35 0.82 -13.01 -6.26
C HIS A 35 -0.51 -13.71 -6.59
N GLN A 36 -0.74 -14.06 -7.85
CA GLN A 36 -1.93 -14.67 -8.45
C GLN A 36 -3.19 -13.78 -8.36
N PRO A 37 -4.17 -13.95 -9.25
CA PRO A 37 -5.40 -13.14 -9.28
C PRO A 37 -6.25 -13.25 -8.00
N ASP A 38 -6.09 -14.32 -7.23
CA ASP A 38 -6.76 -14.58 -5.96
C ASP A 38 -5.93 -14.23 -4.72
N GLY A 39 -4.73 -13.69 -4.92
CA GLY A 39 -3.81 -13.36 -3.84
C GLY A 39 -3.16 -14.55 -3.15
N ALA A 40 -3.31 -15.78 -3.69
CA ALA A 40 -2.77 -17.01 -3.09
C ALA A 40 -1.24 -17.12 -3.17
N GLY A 41 -0.61 -16.34 -4.05
CA GLY A 41 0.82 -16.40 -4.30
C GLY A 41 1.24 -17.63 -5.10
N ALA A 42 2.54 -17.77 -5.33
CA ALA A 42 3.14 -18.91 -6.03
C ALA A 42 4.24 -19.52 -5.17
N VAL A 43 4.08 -20.79 -4.81
CA VAL A 43 4.98 -21.49 -3.89
C VAL A 43 6.44 -21.36 -4.35
N GLY A 44 7.31 -20.98 -3.41
CA GLY A 44 8.73 -20.74 -3.66
C GLY A 44 9.07 -19.40 -4.34
N LEU A 45 8.14 -18.78 -5.06
CA LEU A 45 8.34 -17.53 -5.79
C LEU A 45 7.81 -16.31 -5.02
N ALA A 46 6.52 -16.22 -4.80
CA ALA A 46 5.87 -15.09 -4.16
C ALA A 46 4.92 -15.53 -3.05
N PRO A 47 4.98 -14.94 -1.85
CA PRO A 47 4.14 -15.32 -0.74
C PRO A 47 2.68 -14.95 -1.00
N PRO A 48 1.72 -15.62 -0.32
CA PRO A 48 0.33 -15.23 -0.37
C PRO A 48 0.14 -13.83 0.23
N LEU A 49 -0.72 -13.06 -0.41
CA LEU A 49 -1.28 -11.82 0.15
C LEU A 49 -2.60 -12.11 0.88
N LEU A 50 -3.29 -13.18 0.45
CA LEU A 50 -4.54 -13.65 1.04
C LEU A 50 -4.37 -14.03 2.51
N GLY A 51 -5.07 -13.32 3.40
CA GLY A 51 -5.10 -13.60 4.83
C GLY A 51 -3.73 -13.46 5.53
N THR A 52 -2.86 -12.57 5.05
CA THR A 52 -1.51 -12.40 5.63
C THR A 52 -1.18 -10.98 6.06
N LEU A 53 -1.93 -10.00 5.59
CA LEU A 53 -1.64 -8.59 5.82
C LEU A 53 -2.58 -7.92 6.83
N GLY A 54 -3.81 -8.40 6.98
CA GLY A 54 -4.83 -7.72 7.78
C GLY A 54 -4.42 -7.49 9.23
N LYS A 55 -3.90 -8.53 9.91
CA LYS A 55 -3.38 -8.39 11.28
C LYS A 55 -2.09 -7.58 11.31
N ARG A 56 -1.23 -7.76 10.32
CA ARG A 56 0.05 -7.06 10.22
C ARG A 56 -0.13 -5.55 10.21
N VAL A 57 -1.04 -5.03 9.37
CA VAL A 57 -1.27 -3.59 9.25
C VAL A 57 -1.95 -2.95 10.47
N ALA A 58 -2.38 -3.75 11.43
CA ALA A 58 -2.84 -3.25 12.74
C ALA A 58 -1.69 -2.81 13.64
N THR A 59 -0.45 -3.17 13.33
CA THR A 59 0.74 -2.79 14.10
C THR A 59 1.45 -1.58 13.47
N PRO A 60 2.15 -0.74 14.26
CA PRO A 60 2.95 0.35 13.72
C PRO A 60 4.04 -0.14 12.75
N ALA A 61 4.67 -1.28 13.03
CA ALA A 61 5.69 -1.89 12.18
C ALA A 61 5.08 -2.36 10.84
N GLY A 62 3.92 -2.98 10.85
CA GLY A 62 3.23 -3.42 9.63
C GLY A 62 2.77 -2.27 8.75
N ARG A 63 2.34 -1.15 9.35
CA ARG A 63 2.04 0.08 8.60
C ARG A 63 3.28 0.72 7.95
N GLN A 64 4.48 0.44 8.44
CA GLN A 64 5.71 0.82 7.76
C GLN A 64 6.16 -0.22 6.75
N TYR A 65 6.03 -1.51 7.09
CA TYR A 65 6.45 -2.60 6.22
C TYR A 65 5.73 -2.60 4.88
N VAL A 66 4.41 -2.47 4.86
CA VAL A 66 3.62 -2.60 3.64
C VAL A 66 3.95 -1.51 2.61
N PRO A 67 3.91 -0.20 2.91
CA PRO A 67 4.37 0.81 1.95
C PRO A 67 5.85 0.65 1.60
N GLY A 68 6.69 0.33 2.59
CA GLY A 68 8.13 0.15 2.40
C GLY A 68 8.45 -0.94 1.39
N VAL A 69 7.85 -2.12 1.52
CA VAL A 69 8.11 -3.25 0.61
C VAL A 69 7.59 -2.98 -0.80
N VAL A 70 6.47 -2.29 -0.94
CA VAL A 70 5.92 -1.94 -2.26
C VAL A 70 6.82 -0.93 -2.98
N ILE A 71 7.25 0.12 -2.29
CA ILE A 71 8.13 1.14 -2.89
C ILE A 71 9.52 0.59 -3.19
N THR A 72 10.12 -0.13 -2.23
CA THR A 72 11.55 -0.51 -2.31
C THR A 72 11.76 -1.85 -3.03
N GLY A 73 10.73 -2.72 -3.00
CA GLY A 73 10.89 -4.11 -3.36
C GLY A 73 11.58 -4.93 -2.26
N MET A 74 11.68 -6.22 -2.46
CA MET A 74 12.34 -7.12 -1.53
C MET A 74 12.99 -8.29 -2.26
N ALA A 75 14.17 -8.69 -1.82
CA ALA A 75 14.86 -9.88 -2.31
C ALA A 75 15.38 -10.74 -1.14
N GLY A 76 15.63 -12.00 -1.44
CA GLY A 76 16.17 -12.96 -0.49
C GLY A 76 15.12 -13.82 0.19
N LYS A 77 15.57 -14.65 1.13
CA LYS A 77 14.72 -15.62 1.81
C LYS A 77 13.67 -14.95 2.68
N LEU A 78 12.43 -15.38 2.52
CA LEU A 78 11.26 -14.98 3.28
C LEU A 78 10.48 -16.24 3.68
N VAL A 79 9.98 -16.29 4.92
CA VAL A 79 9.04 -17.33 5.35
C VAL A 79 7.65 -16.71 5.50
N SER A 80 6.63 -17.36 4.99
CA SER A 80 5.22 -16.98 5.18
C SER A 80 4.37 -18.24 5.31
N LYS A 81 3.55 -18.31 6.35
CA LYS A 81 2.72 -19.51 6.65
C LYS A 81 3.54 -20.82 6.62
N GLY A 82 4.76 -20.79 7.14
CA GLY A 82 5.65 -21.97 7.21
C GLY A 82 6.35 -22.33 5.88
N VAL A 83 6.04 -21.64 4.79
CA VAL A 83 6.66 -21.88 3.47
C VAL A 83 7.78 -20.87 3.22
N THR A 84 8.91 -21.35 2.65
CA THR A 84 10.02 -20.50 2.25
C THR A 84 9.83 -19.99 0.82
N TYR A 85 10.06 -18.69 0.63
CA TYR A 85 10.04 -17.99 -0.64
C TYR A 85 11.40 -17.34 -0.89
N THR A 86 11.87 -17.38 -2.14
CA THR A 86 13.17 -16.81 -2.54
C THR A 86 13.08 -15.94 -3.79
N GLY A 87 11.86 -15.62 -4.22
CA GLY A 87 11.62 -14.73 -5.34
C GLY A 87 12.08 -13.30 -5.07
N ILE A 88 12.02 -12.49 -6.09
CA ILE A 88 12.32 -11.05 -6.02
C ILE A 88 11.03 -10.29 -6.25
N MET A 89 10.60 -9.50 -5.28
CA MET A 89 9.56 -8.49 -5.47
C MET A 89 10.23 -7.23 -6.00
N PRO A 90 9.88 -6.76 -7.21
CA PRO A 90 10.46 -5.54 -7.75
C PRO A 90 10.00 -4.30 -6.97
N SER A 91 10.75 -3.21 -7.11
CA SER A 91 10.34 -1.89 -6.66
C SER A 91 9.24 -1.34 -7.56
N TRP A 92 8.23 -0.71 -6.97
CA TRP A 92 7.12 -0.08 -7.67
C TRP A 92 7.13 1.45 -7.53
N GLN A 93 8.31 2.02 -7.31
CA GLN A 93 8.49 3.46 -7.10
C GLN A 93 8.07 4.35 -8.29
N GLN A 94 7.85 3.79 -9.48
CA GLN A 94 7.37 4.50 -10.65
C GLN A 94 5.89 4.89 -10.59
N PHE A 95 5.09 4.22 -9.74
CA PHE A 95 3.70 4.59 -9.50
C PHE A 95 3.60 5.81 -8.57
N SER A 96 2.53 6.60 -8.72
CA SER A 96 2.22 7.69 -7.79
C SER A 96 1.85 7.14 -6.40
N ASP A 97 1.88 8.02 -5.40
CA ASP A 97 1.52 7.65 -4.03
C ASP A 97 0.04 7.27 -3.92
N GLU A 98 -0.83 7.91 -4.70
CA GLU A 98 -2.25 7.58 -4.82
C GLU A 98 -2.47 6.20 -5.43
N GLU A 99 -1.73 5.86 -6.49
CA GLU A 99 -1.79 4.55 -7.14
C GLU A 99 -1.33 3.45 -6.19
N LEU A 100 -0.24 3.67 -5.47
CA LEU A 100 0.27 2.72 -4.49
C LEU A 100 -0.68 2.53 -3.30
N ALA A 101 -1.27 3.61 -2.79
CA ALA A 101 -2.31 3.53 -1.77
C ALA A 101 -3.54 2.77 -2.28
N GLY A 102 -3.96 3.04 -3.52
CA GLY A 102 -5.08 2.37 -4.16
C GLY A 102 -4.89 0.86 -4.27
N VAL A 103 -3.75 0.40 -4.79
CA VAL A 103 -3.48 -1.05 -4.95
C VAL A 103 -3.34 -1.75 -3.61
N VAL A 104 -2.69 -1.13 -2.61
CA VAL A 104 -2.56 -1.72 -1.27
C VAL A 104 -3.93 -1.84 -0.59
N ASN A 105 -4.76 -0.80 -0.66
CA ASN A 105 -6.11 -0.84 -0.11
C ASN A 105 -6.98 -1.88 -0.82
N TYR A 106 -6.87 -2.04 -2.14
CA TYR A 106 -7.53 -3.12 -2.87
C TYR A 106 -7.12 -4.50 -2.32
N VAL A 107 -5.82 -4.76 -2.14
CA VAL A 107 -5.31 -6.02 -1.56
C VAL A 107 -5.85 -6.25 -0.15
N LEU A 108 -5.89 -5.21 0.68
CA LEU A 108 -6.39 -5.32 2.05
C LEU A 108 -7.89 -5.62 2.09
N THR A 109 -8.70 -4.92 1.31
CA THR A 109 -10.15 -5.08 1.32
C THR A 109 -10.61 -6.34 0.59
N THR A 110 -9.86 -6.80 -0.42
CA THR A 110 -10.24 -7.96 -1.21
C THR A 110 -9.73 -9.27 -0.59
N TYR A 111 -8.48 -9.30 -0.12
CA TYR A 111 -7.83 -10.53 0.31
C TYR A 111 -7.64 -10.63 1.83
N ASN A 112 -7.94 -9.59 2.59
CA ASN A 112 -7.70 -9.56 4.04
C ASN A 112 -8.87 -8.97 4.84
N ALA A 113 -10.05 -8.84 4.24
CA ALA A 113 -11.20 -8.18 4.89
C ALA A 113 -11.55 -8.79 6.26
N THR A 114 -11.43 -10.11 6.40
CA THR A 114 -11.75 -10.84 7.63
C THR A 114 -10.68 -10.71 8.73
N GLU A 115 -9.46 -10.33 8.36
CA GLU A 115 -8.32 -10.13 9.26
C GLU A 115 -8.12 -8.66 9.66
N LEU A 116 -8.78 -7.73 8.97
CA LEU A 116 -8.72 -6.31 9.33
C LEU A 116 -9.35 -6.06 10.69
N GLN A 117 -8.68 -5.31 11.53
CA GLN A 117 -9.22 -4.95 12.84
C GLN A 117 -10.35 -3.92 12.70
N PRO A 118 -11.35 -3.94 13.61
CA PRO A 118 -12.36 -2.89 13.66
C PRO A 118 -11.71 -1.51 13.73
N GLY A 119 -12.16 -0.59 12.88
CA GLY A 119 -11.58 0.76 12.81
C GLY A 119 -10.31 0.87 11.96
N HIS A 120 -9.96 -0.18 11.19
CA HIS A 120 -8.85 -0.08 10.24
C HIS A 120 -8.97 1.15 9.35
N GLN A 121 -7.90 1.93 9.29
CA GLN A 121 -7.80 3.09 8.40
C GLN A 121 -7.11 2.69 7.09
N PRO A 122 -7.72 2.95 5.93
CA PRO A 122 -7.06 2.76 4.65
C PRO A 122 -5.72 3.49 4.60
N PHE A 123 -4.79 2.99 3.80
CA PHE A 123 -3.57 3.72 3.50
C PHE A 123 -3.87 4.94 2.65
N THR A 124 -3.13 6.01 2.92
CA THR A 124 -3.22 7.29 2.23
C THR A 124 -2.01 7.54 1.35
N ALA A 125 -2.13 8.38 0.33
CA ALA A 125 -0.99 8.84 -0.48
C ALA A 125 0.10 9.49 0.40
N ALA A 126 -0.28 10.22 1.45
CA ALA A 126 0.68 10.85 2.36
C ALA A 126 1.59 9.84 3.09
N GLU A 127 1.08 8.65 3.45
CA GLU A 127 1.91 7.60 4.05
C GLU A 127 2.93 7.04 3.06
N PHE A 128 2.57 6.92 1.79
CA PHE A 128 3.52 6.52 0.73
C PHE A 128 4.56 7.60 0.45
N ALA A 129 4.17 8.88 0.39
CA ALA A 129 5.09 10.01 0.26
C ALA A 129 6.12 10.01 1.40
N GLN A 130 5.68 9.89 2.65
CA GLN A 130 6.57 9.79 3.81
C GLN A 130 7.50 8.59 3.73
N MET A 131 7.02 7.45 3.22
CA MET A 131 7.87 6.26 3.06
C MET A 131 8.93 6.44 1.98
N ARG A 132 8.63 7.17 0.88
CA ARG A 132 9.63 7.53 -0.13
C ARG A 132 10.75 8.40 0.44
N GLU A 133 10.41 9.36 1.28
CA GLU A 133 11.41 10.21 1.96
C GLU A 133 12.27 9.39 2.92
N LYS A 134 11.67 8.42 3.62
CA LYS A 134 12.35 7.55 4.59
C LYS A 134 13.37 6.61 3.95
N LYS A 135 13.17 6.20 2.70
CA LYS A 135 14.07 5.34 1.90
C LYS A 135 14.54 4.10 2.67
N PRO A 136 13.64 3.21 3.11
CA PRO A 136 14.01 2.07 3.94
C PRO A 136 14.97 1.14 3.21
N ALA A 137 15.95 0.60 3.93
CA ALA A 137 16.80 -0.46 3.44
C ALA A 137 16.16 -1.85 3.67
N GLY A 138 16.67 -2.87 3.00
CA GLY A 138 16.14 -4.23 3.16
C GLY A 138 16.20 -4.77 4.60
N LYS A 139 17.16 -4.30 5.42
CA LYS A 139 17.22 -4.62 6.85
C LYS A 139 16.04 -4.06 7.64
N ASP A 140 15.60 -2.85 7.30
CA ASP A 140 14.46 -2.19 7.97
C ASP A 140 13.16 -2.93 7.62
N LEU A 141 12.99 -3.32 6.35
CA LEU A 141 11.84 -4.12 5.92
C LEU A 141 11.78 -5.47 6.64
N LYS A 142 12.92 -6.14 6.82
CA LYS A 142 12.98 -7.41 7.57
C LYS A 142 12.63 -7.23 9.04
N ALA A 143 13.12 -6.17 9.69
CA ALA A 143 12.80 -5.84 11.07
C ALA A 143 11.29 -5.58 11.24
N TRP A 144 10.72 -4.65 10.45
CA TRP A 144 9.30 -4.34 10.51
C TRP A 144 8.41 -5.54 10.22
N ARG A 145 8.85 -6.40 9.29
CA ARG A 145 8.12 -7.63 9.01
C ARG A 145 8.08 -8.54 10.24
N ALA A 146 9.21 -8.76 10.90
CA ALA A 146 9.30 -9.60 12.10
C ALA A 146 8.49 -9.03 13.27
N GLU A 147 8.55 -7.72 13.48
CA GLU A 147 7.81 -7.03 14.55
C GLU A 147 6.29 -7.02 14.33
N SER A 148 5.83 -7.29 13.10
CA SER A 148 4.41 -7.25 12.72
C SER A 148 3.79 -8.64 12.52
N GLU A 149 4.46 -9.72 12.86
CA GLU A 149 3.96 -11.11 12.80
C GLU A 149 3.01 -11.48 13.93
#